data_4b945336b46ccabdacf73d78c33b71b7
#
_entry.id   4b945336b46ccabdacf73d78c33b71b7
#
_cell.length_a   1.000
_cell.length_b   1.000
_cell.length_c   1.000
_cell.angle_alpha   90.00
_cell.angle_beta   90.00
_cell.angle_gamma   90.00
#
_symmetry.space_group_name_H-M   'P 1'
#
loop_
_entity.id
_entity.type
_entity.pdbx_description
1 polymer ?
#
loop_
_entity_poly.entity_id
_entity_poly.type
_entity_poly.pdbx_seq_one_letter_code
_entity_poly.pdbx_strand_id
1 'polypeptide(L)'
;MIIEAKSAVINREIRNDVKIEVIDGVITSLEAVGTPDRIIDGTLIPGFVDIHCHGGAGHYFGSKNEAEIQKVIDIHRANGTTTMLASLVTEPLDALKEQIKRLLPFVQSGAIAGIHLEGPYLSPHKCGAHDPALLRDPVPSELQELLDVADGAIS
;
A
#
# COMPACT_ATOMS: atom_id res chain seq x y z
N MET A 1 -17.96 -17.54 -4.70
CA MET A 1 -18.03 -16.82 -5.99
C MET A 1 -17.12 -17.53 -6.99
N ILE A 2 -17.63 -17.80 -8.19
CA ILE A 2 -16.85 -18.39 -9.28
C ILE A 2 -16.57 -17.32 -10.32
N ILE A 3 -15.30 -17.13 -10.66
CA ILE A 3 -14.83 -16.19 -11.69
C ILE A 3 -14.27 -17.00 -12.85
N GLU A 4 -14.79 -16.76 -14.05
CA GLU A 4 -14.23 -17.31 -15.29
C GLU A 4 -13.45 -16.23 -16.02
N ALA A 5 -12.24 -16.53 -16.45
CA ALA A 5 -11.39 -15.60 -17.19
C ALA A 5 -10.79 -16.27 -18.41
N LYS A 6 -10.63 -15.49 -19.48
CA LYS A 6 -9.99 -15.95 -20.73
C LYS A 6 -8.58 -16.47 -20.48
N SER A 7 -7.86 -15.86 -19.54
CA SER A 7 -6.57 -16.34 -19.07
C SER A 7 -6.28 -15.83 -17.66
N ALA A 8 -5.30 -16.43 -16.99
CA ALA A 8 -4.77 -15.97 -15.72
C ALA A 8 -3.27 -16.22 -15.61
N VAL A 9 -2.56 -15.33 -14.90
CA VAL A 9 -1.16 -15.55 -14.52
C VAL A 9 -1.15 -16.34 -13.21
N ILE A 10 -0.73 -17.60 -13.27
CA ILE A 10 -0.66 -18.51 -12.13
C ILE A 10 0.76 -19.06 -12.06
N ASN A 11 1.43 -18.87 -10.94
CA ASN A 11 2.82 -19.32 -10.73
C ASN A 11 3.79 -18.84 -11.84
N ARG A 12 3.62 -17.58 -12.29
CA ARG A 12 4.41 -16.93 -13.37
C ARG A 12 4.15 -17.49 -14.78
N GLU A 13 3.12 -18.30 -14.96
CA GLU A 13 2.72 -18.85 -16.23
C GLU A 13 1.33 -18.36 -16.62
N ILE A 14 1.10 -18.15 -17.90
CA ILE A 14 -0.24 -17.82 -18.43
C ILE A 14 -0.99 -19.13 -18.66
N ARG A 15 -2.14 -19.28 -18.01
CA ARG A 15 -3.10 -20.36 -18.26
C ARG A 15 -4.33 -19.80 -18.91
N ASN A 16 -4.85 -20.48 -19.93
CA ASN A 16 -6.07 -20.09 -20.63
C ASN A 16 -7.30 -20.79 -20.04
N ASP A 17 -8.47 -20.18 -20.27
CA ASP A 17 -9.78 -20.73 -19.91
C ASP A 17 -9.85 -21.11 -18.41
N VAL A 18 -9.46 -20.18 -17.54
CA VAL A 18 -9.34 -20.43 -16.11
C VAL A 18 -10.66 -20.13 -15.40
N LYS A 19 -11.07 -21.04 -14.52
CA LYS A 19 -12.22 -20.85 -13.65
C LYS A 19 -11.79 -20.95 -12.20
N ILE A 20 -11.91 -19.84 -11.46
CA ILE A 20 -11.39 -19.67 -10.09
C ILE A 20 -12.57 -19.63 -9.11
N GLU A 21 -12.49 -20.37 -8.01
CA GLU A 21 -13.40 -20.22 -6.90
C GLU A 21 -12.79 -19.32 -5.81
N VAL A 22 -13.60 -18.39 -5.31
CA VAL A 22 -13.23 -17.50 -4.21
C VAL A 22 -14.28 -17.64 -3.10
N ILE A 23 -13.85 -18.02 -1.90
CA ILE A 23 -14.67 -18.12 -0.69
C ILE A 23 -14.04 -17.20 0.37
N ASP A 24 -14.84 -16.30 0.93
CA ASP A 24 -14.42 -15.37 1.97
C ASP A 24 -13.12 -14.59 1.64
N GLY A 25 -12.99 -14.16 0.36
CA GLY A 25 -11.83 -13.41 -0.12
C GLY A 25 -10.60 -14.27 -0.43
N VAL A 26 -10.67 -15.58 -0.27
CA VAL A 26 -9.57 -16.52 -0.51
C VAL A 26 -9.84 -17.36 -1.76
N ILE A 27 -8.84 -17.51 -2.63
CA ILE A 27 -8.90 -18.43 -3.77
C ILE A 27 -8.80 -19.85 -3.23
N THR A 28 -9.89 -20.63 -3.37
CA THR A 28 -9.98 -22.00 -2.88
C THR A 28 -9.76 -23.05 -3.97
N SER A 29 -10.00 -22.68 -5.25
CA SER A 29 -9.77 -23.54 -6.40
C SER A 29 -9.35 -22.72 -7.62
N LEU A 30 -8.47 -23.28 -8.44
CA LEU A 30 -8.07 -22.78 -9.75
C LEU A 30 -8.73 -23.57 -10.91
N GLU A 31 -9.57 -24.54 -10.57
CA GLU A 31 -10.31 -25.41 -11.49
C GLU A 31 -11.75 -25.58 -10.98
N ALA A 32 -12.42 -24.46 -10.73
CA ALA A 32 -13.77 -24.44 -10.18
C ALA A 32 -14.76 -25.05 -11.15
N VAL A 33 -15.75 -25.78 -10.62
CA VAL A 33 -16.85 -26.37 -11.38
C VAL A 33 -18.15 -25.63 -11.07
N GLY A 34 -18.90 -25.27 -12.11
CA GLY A 34 -20.18 -24.60 -11.96
C GLY A 34 -20.34 -23.42 -12.90
N THR A 35 -21.49 -22.75 -12.77
CA THR A 35 -21.78 -21.53 -13.52
C THR A 35 -21.00 -20.36 -12.94
N PRO A 36 -20.28 -19.57 -13.75
CA PRO A 36 -19.52 -18.42 -13.23
C PRO A 36 -20.48 -17.31 -12.78
N ASP A 37 -20.19 -16.73 -11.64
CA ASP A 37 -20.84 -15.50 -11.14
C ASP A 37 -20.33 -14.27 -11.90
N ARG A 38 -19.10 -14.34 -12.42
CA ARG A 38 -18.45 -13.26 -13.15
C ARG A 38 -17.58 -13.81 -14.28
N ILE A 39 -17.73 -13.22 -15.48
CA ILE A 39 -16.90 -13.53 -16.65
C ILE A 39 -16.01 -12.32 -16.96
N ILE A 40 -14.72 -12.57 -17.15
CA ILE A 40 -13.71 -11.57 -17.49
C ILE A 40 -13.12 -11.89 -18.85
N ASP A 41 -13.42 -11.06 -19.85
CA ASP A 41 -12.80 -11.14 -21.18
C ASP A 41 -11.42 -10.49 -21.16
N GLY A 42 -10.49 -11.12 -20.44
CA GLY A 42 -9.15 -10.62 -20.24
C GLY A 42 -8.29 -11.59 -19.46
N THR A 43 -7.13 -11.11 -19.03
CA THR A 43 -6.19 -11.87 -18.21
C THR A 43 -6.30 -11.44 -16.76
N LEU A 44 -6.59 -12.37 -15.86
CA LEU A 44 -6.44 -12.16 -14.43
C LEU A 44 -4.96 -12.17 -14.07
N ILE A 45 -4.55 -11.16 -13.33
CA ILE A 45 -3.20 -11.08 -12.78
C ILE A 45 -3.28 -10.86 -11.26
N PRO A 46 -2.24 -11.20 -10.49
CA PRO A 46 -2.12 -10.72 -9.11
C PRO A 46 -2.18 -9.20 -9.08
N GLY A 47 -2.83 -8.64 -8.05
CA GLY A 47 -2.82 -7.21 -7.83
C GLY A 47 -1.41 -6.68 -7.60
N PHE A 48 -1.17 -5.43 -7.95
CA PHE A 48 0.14 -4.81 -7.72
C PHE A 48 0.38 -4.57 -6.23
N VAL A 49 1.63 -4.78 -5.83
CA VAL A 49 2.13 -4.47 -4.49
C VAL A 49 3.05 -3.26 -4.62
N ASP A 50 2.69 -2.16 -3.99
CA ASP A 50 3.46 -0.92 -4.00
C ASP A 50 3.98 -0.63 -2.59
N ILE A 51 5.28 -0.82 -2.40
CA ILE A 51 5.94 -0.64 -1.10
C ILE A 51 6.56 0.74 -0.92
N HIS A 52 6.47 1.62 -1.93
CA HIS A 52 7.04 2.97 -1.87
C HIS A 52 6.19 3.95 -2.68
N CYS A 53 5.15 4.47 -2.05
CA CYS A 53 4.21 5.40 -2.67
C CYS A 53 3.97 6.61 -1.78
N HIS A 54 4.28 7.81 -2.26
CA HIS A 54 4.07 9.07 -1.53
C HIS A 54 2.70 9.68 -1.76
N GLY A 55 2.07 9.40 -2.90
CA GLY A 55 0.80 10.00 -3.24
C GLY A 55 0.30 9.67 -4.64
N GLY A 56 -0.76 10.35 -5.05
CA GLY A 56 -1.39 10.20 -6.36
C GLY A 56 -2.54 11.19 -6.54
N ALA A 57 -3.03 11.37 -7.77
CA ALA A 57 -4.14 12.26 -8.09
C ALA A 57 -3.99 13.70 -7.57
N GLY A 58 -2.75 14.23 -7.48
CA GLY A 58 -2.45 15.55 -6.96
C GLY A 58 -2.47 15.67 -5.42
N HIS A 59 -2.56 14.57 -4.69
CA HIS A 59 -2.56 14.50 -3.24
C HIS A 59 -1.44 13.60 -2.73
N TYR A 60 -1.15 13.61 -1.42
CA TYR A 60 -0.09 12.82 -0.81
C TYR A 60 -0.49 12.27 0.57
N PHE A 61 0.18 11.22 1.04
CA PHE A 61 -0.15 10.54 2.30
C PHE A 61 0.12 11.38 3.55
N GLY A 62 1.00 12.36 3.49
CA GLY A 62 1.25 13.32 4.59
C GLY A 62 0.18 14.42 4.73
N SER A 63 -0.88 14.42 3.89
CA SER A 63 -1.95 15.44 3.96
C SER A 63 -2.63 15.45 5.32
N LYS A 64 -3.05 16.66 5.73
CA LYS A 64 -3.89 16.85 6.94
C LYS A 64 -5.36 16.50 6.69
N ASN A 65 -5.75 16.29 5.44
CA ASN A 65 -7.13 16.01 5.03
C ASN A 65 -7.26 14.52 4.67
N GLU A 66 -7.98 13.77 5.49
CA GLU A 66 -8.22 12.33 5.30
C GLU A 66 -8.91 12.02 3.96
N ALA A 67 -9.78 12.92 3.46
CA ALA A 67 -10.41 12.74 2.15
C ALA A 67 -9.40 12.81 0.99
N GLU A 68 -8.27 13.52 1.15
CA GLU A 68 -7.19 13.53 0.18
C GLU A 68 -6.38 12.25 0.24
N ILE A 69 -6.12 11.73 1.44
CA ILE A 69 -5.49 10.41 1.65
C ILE A 69 -6.33 9.32 0.97
N GLN A 70 -7.67 9.34 1.17
CA GLN A 70 -8.57 8.40 0.52
C GLN A 70 -8.49 8.47 -1.01
N LYS A 71 -8.39 9.67 -1.61
CA LYS A 71 -8.22 9.81 -3.06
C LYS A 71 -6.93 9.20 -3.57
N VAL A 72 -5.82 9.29 -2.80
CA VAL A 72 -4.58 8.59 -3.14
C VAL A 72 -4.80 7.09 -3.20
N ILE A 73 -5.44 6.53 -2.18
CA ILE A 73 -5.75 5.10 -2.11
C ILE A 73 -6.63 4.68 -3.30
N ASP A 74 -7.68 5.43 -3.56
CA ASP A 74 -8.66 5.12 -4.60
C ASP A 74 -8.04 5.11 -6.01
N ILE A 75 -7.17 6.10 -6.32
CA ILE A 75 -6.54 6.14 -7.65
C ILE A 75 -5.59 4.95 -7.86
N HIS A 76 -4.82 4.53 -6.85
CA HIS A 76 -3.96 3.37 -6.96
C HIS A 76 -4.77 2.07 -7.09
N ARG A 77 -5.85 1.92 -6.30
CA ARG A 77 -6.77 0.78 -6.41
C ARG A 77 -7.44 0.71 -7.77
N ALA A 78 -7.90 1.83 -8.31
CA ALA A 78 -8.50 1.89 -9.64
C ALA A 78 -7.53 1.47 -10.75
N ASN A 79 -6.22 1.57 -10.52
CA ASN A 79 -5.16 1.15 -11.43
C ASN A 79 -4.52 -0.21 -11.09
N GLY A 80 -5.14 -0.99 -10.18
CA GLY A 80 -4.78 -2.38 -9.94
C GLY A 80 -3.84 -2.62 -8.76
N THR A 81 -3.49 -1.59 -7.97
CA THR A 81 -2.75 -1.77 -6.72
C THR A 81 -3.69 -2.33 -5.65
N THR A 82 -3.39 -3.51 -5.13
CA THR A 82 -4.19 -4.17 -4.09
C THR A 82 -3.55 -4.10 -2.71
N THR A 83 -2.24 -3.85 -2.67
CA THR A 83 -1.46 -3.74 -1.43
C THR A 83 -0.51 -2.57 -1.56
N MET A 84 -0.50 -1.64 -0.62
CA MET A 84 0.41 -0.50 -0.64
C MET A 84 0.86 -0.09 0.75
N LEU A 85 2.07 0.46 0.83
CA LEU A 85 2.56 1.21 1.99
C LEU A 85 2.42 2.71 1.72
N ALA A 86 1.93 3.45 2.70
CA ALA A 86 1.94 4.90 2.66
C ALA A 86 3.34 5.42 3.02
N SER A 87 4.07 5.99 2.07
CA SER A 87 5.40 6.53 2.31
C SER A 87 5.31 7.99 2.77
N LEU A 88 5.92 8.27 3.91
CA LEU A 88 6.12 9.62 4.45
C LEU A 88 7.55 10.06 4.20
N VAL A 89 7.72 11.30 3.76
CA VAL A 89 9.05 11.92 3.57
C VAL A 89 9.60 12.47 4.88
N THR A 90 10.87 12.84 4.88
CA THR A 90 11.52 13.53 6.00
C THR A 90 10.75 14.79 6.39
N GLU A 91 10.36 14.85 7.63
CA GLU A 91 9.68 15.97 8.28
C GLU A 91 10.19 16.10 9.75
N PRO A 92 9.92 17.20 10.45
CA PRO A 92 10.13 17.26 11.89
C PRO A 92 9.43 16.09 12.61
N LEU A 93 10.04 15.50 13.63
CA LEU A 93 9.52 14.31 14.31
C LEU A 93 8.07 14.44 14.77
N ASP A 94 7.69 15.61 15.32
CA ASP A 94 6.32 15.83 15.76
C ASP A 94 5.33 15.85 14.57
N ALA A 95 5.75 16.36 13.40
CA ALA A 95 4.94 16.30 12.20
C ALA A 95 4.78 14.85 11.70
N LEU A 96 5.85 14.06 11.71
CA LEU A 96 5.80 12.63 11.39
C LEU A 96 4.85 11.86 12.32
N LYS A 97 4.94 12.10 13.64
CA LYS A 97 4.02 11.48 14.61
C LYS A 97 2.56 11.79 14.31
N GLU A 98 2.25 13.04 13.95
CA GLU A 98 0.87 13.42 13.59
C GLU A 98 0.43 12.84 12.23
N GLN A 99 1.33 12.69 11.28
CA GLN A 99 1.04 12.01 10.01
C GLN A 99 0.80 10.51 10.23
N ILE A 100 1.64 9.85 11.04
CA ILE A 100 1.46 8.44 11.41
C ILE A 100 0.08 8.23 12.04
N LYS A 101 -0.29 9.02 13.06
CA LYS A 101 -1.61 8.92 13.73
C LYS A 101 -2.77 9.02 12.75
N ARG A 102 -2.68 9.91 11.76
CA ARG A 102 -3.73 10.05 10.71
C ARG A 102 -3.84 8.84 9.80
N LEU A 103 -2.74 8.12 9.58
CA LEU A 103 -2.72 6.93 8.72
C LEU A 103 -3.20 5.67 9.44
N LEU A 104 -3.15 5.61 10.79
CA LEU A 104 -3.55 4.42 11.55
C LEU A 104 -4.95 3.90 11.20
N PRO A 105 -6.01 4.72 11.07
CA PRO A 105 -7.33 4.23 10.69
C PRO A 105 -7.34 3.54 9.31
N PHE A 106 -6.52 3.99 8.37
CA PHE A 106 -6.40 3.37 7.05
C PHE A 106 -5.65 2.04 7.10
N VAL A 107 -4.67 1.90 8.00
CA VAL A 107 -3.99 0.61 8.26
C VAL A 107 -4.97 -0.35 8.95
N GLN A 108 -5.67 0.09 10.00
CA GLN A 108 -6.63 -0.73 10.75
C GLN A 108 -7.79 -1.23 9.89
N SER A 109 -8.25 -0.42 8.94
CA SER A 109 -9.29 -0.82 7.99
C SER A 109 -8.77 -1.72 6.86
N GLY A 110 -7.46 -1.92 6.73
CA GLY A 110 -6.84 -2.63 5.61
C GLY A 110 -6.86 -1.83 4.30
N ALA A 111 -7.10 -0.52 4.36
CA ALA A 111 -7.05 0.35 3.20
C ALA A 111 -5.62 0.51 2.68
N ILE A 112 -4.63 0.52 3.56
CA ILE A 112 -3.20 0.40 3.28
C ILE A 112 -2.62 -0.71 4.15
N ALA A 113 -1.51 -1.32 3.72
CA ALA A 113 -0.88 -2.43 4.44
C ALA A 113 0.01 -1.97 5.59
N GLY A 114 0.48 -0.72 5.55
CA GLY A 114 1.37 -0.15 6.56
C GLY A 114 1.89 1.22 6.15
N ILE A 115 2.85 1.72 6.93
CA ILE A 115 3.50 3.01 6.75
C ILE A 115 4.98 2.78 6.51
N HIS A 116 5.53 3.42 5.49
CA HIS A 116 6.96 3.47 5.22
C HIS A 116 7.48 4.88 5.55
N LEU A 117 8.57 4.97 6.30
CA LEU A 117 9.25 6.24 6.58
C LEU A 117 10.49 6.38 5.71
N GLU A 118 10.46 7.30 4.75
CA GLU A 118 11.63 7.69 3.99
C GLU A 118 12.33 8.85 4.70
N GLY A 119 13.27 8.51 5.56
CA GLY A 119 13.93 9.45 6.47
C GLY A 119 13.26 9.48 7.86
N PRO A 120 13.73 10.36 8.77
CA PRO A 120 14.72 11.44 8.56
C PRO A 120 16.20 11.00 8.64
N TYR A 121 16.50 9.72 8.84
CA TYR A 121 17.84 9.18 9.07
C TYR A 121 18.58 8.85 7.77
N LEU A 122 18.54 9.79 6.82
CA LEU A 122 19.22 9.67 5.53
C LEU A 122 20.58 10.38 5.56
N SER A 123 21.51 9.89 4.74
CA SER A 123 22.79 10.57 4.55
C SER A 123 22.61 11.92 3.84
N PRO A 124 23.14 13.02 4.37
CA PRO A 124 23.08 14.32 3.69
C PRO A 124 23.71 14.32 2.29
N HIS A 125 24.68 13.43 2.06
CA HIS A 125 25.33 13.29 0.74
C HIS A 125 24.48 12.57 -0.31
N LYS A 126 23.37 11.93 0.10
CA LYS A 126 22.48 11.13 -0.74
C LYS A 126 21.01 11.41 -0.47
N CYS A 127 20.70 12.59 0.04
CA CYS A 127 19.35 12.94 0.49
C CYS A 127 18.33 13.12 -0.67
N GLY A 128 18.78 13.24 -1.91
CA GLY A 128 17.86 13.44 -3.03
C GLY A 128 17.03 14.72 -2.88
N ALA A 129 15.71 14.58 -2.92
CA ALA A 129 14.75 15.69 -2.81
C ALA A 129 14.45 16.10 -1.36
N HIS A 130 14.98 15.40 -0.36
CA HIS A 130 14.74 15.75 1.05
C HIS A 130 15.47 17.02 1.45
N ASP A 131 14.86 17.82 2.32
CA ASP A 131 15.50 19.01 2.89
C ASP A 131 16.65 18.60 3.83
N PRO A 132 17.93 18.93 3.50
CA PRO A 132 19.05 18.57 4.33
C PRO A 132 18.97 19.11 5.78
N ALA A 133 18.22 20.22 6.00
CA ALA A 133 18.05 20.82 7.33
C ALA A 133 17.16 19.97 8.26
N LEU A 134 16.38 19.04 7.71
CA LEU A 134 15.51 18.14 8.46
C LEU A 134 16.13 16.76 8.67
N LEU A 135 17.27 16.49 8.01
CA LEU A 135 17.99 15.23 8.18
C LEU A 135 18.70 15.20 9.52
N ARG A 136 18.83 14.02 10.07
CA ARG A 136 19.44 13.82 11.40
C ARG A 136 20.07 12.44 11.52
N ASP A 137 21.04 12.36 12.41
CA ASP A 137 21.62 11.08 12.81
C ASP A 137 20.57 10.24 13.56
N PRO A 138 20.58 8.91 13.43
CA PRO A 138 19.63 8.05 14.12
C PRO A 138 19.84 8.11 15.64
N VAL A 139 18.77 8.43 16.36
CA VAL A 139 18.71 8.42 17.82
C VAL A 139 17.72 7.34 18.25
N PRO A 140 18.16 6.27 18.96
CA PRO A 140 17.30 5.14 19.30
C PRO A 140 16.01 5.53 20.04
N SER A 141 16.05 6.52 20.94
CA SER A 141 14.83 6.98 21.64
C SER A 141 13.84 7.66 20.73
N GLU A 142 14.29 8.43 19.73
CA GLU A 142 13.39 9.05 18.74
C GLU A 142 12.73 8.01 17.84
N LEU A 143 13.50 7.01 17.41
CA LEU A 143 12.96 5.89 16.65
C LEU A 143 11.92 5.13 17.49
N GLN A 144 12.19 4.88 18.77
CA GLN A 144 11.24 4.21 19.66
C GLN A 144 9.94 5.01 19.79
N GLU A 145 10.01 6.34 19.92
CA GLU A 145 8.83 7.19 19.95
C GLU A 145 7.98 7.09 18.67
N LEU A 146 8.62 7.02 17.49
CA LEU A 146 7.90 6.82 16.22
C LEU A 146 7.23 5.44 16.15
N LEU A 147 7.94 4.38 16.59
CA LEU A 147 7.41 3.02 16.64
C LEU A 147 6.25 2.90 17.64
N ASP A 148 6.35 3.54 18.81
CA ASP A 148 5.29 3.54 19.82
C ASP A 148 4.02 4.22 19.29
N VAL A 149 4.16 5.36 18.61
CA VAL A 149 3.04 6.07 18.00
C VAL A 149 2.40 5.25 16.86
N ALA A 150 3.22 4.51 16.14
CA ALA A 150 2.77 3.72 14.98
C ALA A 150 2.04 2.43 15.35
N ASP A 151 2.14 1.95 16.58
CA ASP A 151 1.44 0.75 17.08
C ASP A 151 1.56 -0.46 16.12
N GLY A 152 2.77 -0.69 15.62
CA GLY A 152 3.06 -1.78 14.67
C GLY A 152 2.73 -1.49 13.21
N ALA A 153 2.26 -0.30 12.87
CA ALA A 153 1.90 0.07 11.49
C ALA A 153 3.12 0.40 10.58
N ILE A 154 4.30 0.68 11.16
CA ILE A 154 5.52 0.89 10.36
C ILE A 154 6.04 -0.47 9.89
N SER A 155 6.33 -0.58 8.58
CA SER A 155 6.79 -1.79 7.89
C SER A 155 8.13 -1.53 7.20
#